data_2595eebfafd07bd203957386a1c14956
#
_entry.id   2595eebfafd07bd203957386a1c14956
#
_cell.length_a   1.000
_cell.length_b   1.000
_cell.length_c   1.000
_cell.angle_alpha   90.00
_cell.angle_beta   90.00
_cell.angle_gamma   90.00
#
_symmetry.space_group_name_H-M   'P 1'
#
loop_
_entity.id
_entity.type
_entity.pdbx_description
1 polymer ?
#
loop_
_entity_poly.entity_id
_entity_poly.type
_entity_poly.pdbx_seq_one_letter_code
_entity_poly.pdbx_strand_id
1 'polypeptide(L)'
;MLFITYGFVLLSATVGEGSVKGIAEKVLLTAVCYITSNSAPPPGTETPVRGEVMMTQPPLGMGPTTMHIHIKGLPPNTVHGFHIHEYGDTFSDGCQSTGSHYNPLHMTHGAPQDKIRHFGDLGNVVADKEGVVNAVLVDPRVSLFGPFSVVGRVFVIHEKIDDLGQGTGPLQVESLKTGNAGARLGCGVIRLAPVKIGQQDPDVETS
;
A
#
# COMPACT_ATOMS: atom_id res chain seq x y z
N MET A 1 27.44 40.70 -31.11
CA MET A 1 26.48 39.56 -31.03
C MET A 1 27.33 38.32 -30.83
N LEU A 2 27.45 37.93 -29.55
CA LEU A 2 28.39 36.87 -29.12
C LEU A 2 27.57 35.59 -28.89
N PHE A 3 27.74 34.59 -29.75
CA PHE A 3 27.13 33.27 -29.55
C PHE A 3 27.99 32.44 -28.61
N ILE A 4 27.46 32.14 -27.40
CA ILE A 4 28.06 31.19 -26.46
C ILE A 4 27.51 29.82 -26.80
N THR A 5 28.34 28.97 -27.39
CA THR A 5 28.01 27.54 -27.60
C THR A 5 28.34 26.77 -26.31
N TYR A 6 27.29 26.25 -25.65
CA TYR A 6 27.48 25.28 -24.56
C TYR A 6 27.82 23.92 -25.16
N GLY A 7 29.07 23.52 -25.00
CA GLY A 7 29.49 22.16 -25.35
C GLY A 7 29.02 21.18 -24.26
N PHE A 8 28.10 20.29 -24.62
CA PHE A 8 27.80 19.11 -23.81
C PHE A 8 28.94 18.11 -23.94
N VAL A 9 29.71 17.93 -22.86
CA VAL A 9 30.65 16.82 -22.75
C VAL A 9 29.85 15.59 -22.36
N LEU A 10 29.56 14.73 -23.33
CA LEU A 10 29.04 13.37 -23.10
C LEU A 10 30.20 12.53 -22.56
N LEU A 11 30.23 12.33 -21.24
CA LEU A 11 31.08 11.29 -20.63
C LEU A 11 30.44 9.93 -20.95
N SER A 12 30.93 9.25 -21.98
CA SER A 12 30.55 7.87 -22.27
C SER A 12 31.29 6.95 -21.28
N ALA A 13 30.67 6.70 -20.13
CA ALA A 13 31.08 5.59 -19.28
C ALA A 13 30.52 4.30 -19.89
N THR A 14 31.35 3.53 -20.59
CA THR A 14 31.03 2.15 -20.96
C THR A 14 31.06 1.27 -19.71
N VAL A 15 29.96 1.28 -18.96
CA VAL A 15 29.68 0.26 -17.96
C VAL A 15 29.13 -0.94 -18.73
N GLY A 16 29.85 -2.07 -18.69
CA GLY A 16 29.44 -3.28 -19.41
C GLY A 16 28.00 -3.67 -19.03
N GLU A 17 27.18 -4.00 -20.02
CA GLU A 17 25.74 -4.30 -19.87
C GLU A 17 25.40 -5.36 -18.77
N GLY A 18 26.34 -6.26 -18.46
CA GLY A 18 26.18 -7.26 -17.39
C GLY A 18 26.18 -6.71 -15.97
N SER A 19 26.88 -5.58 -15.74
CA SER A 19 27.01 -4.99 -14.40
C SER A 19 25.79 -4.18 -13.99
N VAL A 20 25.12 -3.52 -14.93
CA VAL A 20 23.94 -2.69 -14.68
C VAL A 20 22.71 -3.53 -14.38
N LYS A 21 22.52 -4.65 -15.11
CA LYS A 21 21.42 -5.58 -14.83
C LYS A 21 21.53 -6.21 -13.44
N GLY A 22 22.71 -6.67 -13.04
CA GLY A 22 22.90 -7.28 -11.73
C GLY A 22 22.70 -6.33 -10.54
N ILE A 23 22.92 -5.01 -10.73
CA ILE A 23 22.69 -4.00 -9.68
C ILE A 23 21.20 -3.61 -9.62
N ALA A 24 20.54 -3.48 -10.78
CA ALA A 24 19.13 -3.10 -10.83
C ALA A 24 18.20 -4.16 -10.20
N GLU A 25 18.54 -5.42 -10.31
CA GLU A 25 17.75 -6.52 -9.71
C GLU A 25 17.87 -6.61 -8.18
N LYS A 26 18.92 -5.99 -7.58
CA LYS A 26 19.19 -6.03 -6.13
C LYS A 26 18.69 -4.81 -5.36
N VAL A 27 18.27 -3.75 -6.03
CA VAL A 27 17.82 -2.51 -5.40
C VAL A 27 16.30 -2.45 -5.45
N LEU A 28 15.64 -2.67 -4.31
CA LEU A 28 14.19 -2.51 -4.20
C LEU A 28 13.86 -1.17 -3.53
N LEU A 29 12.87 -0.46 -4.04
CA LEU A 29 12.20 0.59 -3.29
C LEU A 29 11.49 -0.09 -2.11
N THR A 30 11.69 0.45 -0.92
CA THR A 30 11.09 -0.08 0.30
C THR A 30 10.30 1.01 1.00
N ALA A 31 9.13 0.67 1.49
CA ALA A 31 8.34 1.53 2.35
C ALA A 31 7.77 0.72 3.51
N VAL A 32 7.43 1.41 4.59
CA VAL A 32 6.84 0.84 5.79
C VAL A 32 5.68 1.70 6.26
N CYS A 33 4.67 1.04 6.79
CA CYS A 33 3.56 1.68 7.46
C CYS A 33 3.33 0.98 8.81
N TYR A 34 3.26 1.76 9.88
CA TYR A 34 2.87 1.26 11.20
C TYR A 34 1.40 1.63 11.43
N ILE A 35 0.55 0.60 11.52
CA ILE A 35 -0.88 0.73 11.80
C ILE A 35 -1.06 0.90 13.31
N THR A 36 -1.85 1.89 13.69
CA THR A 36 -2.31 2.12 15.07
C THR A 36 -3.83 2.23 15.09
N SER A 37 -4.43 1.94 16.24
CA SER A 37 -5.89 2.12 16.43
C SER A 37 -6.34 3.51 16.06
N ASN A 38 -7.53 3.60 15.50
CA ASN A 38 -8.23 4.87 15.38
C ASN A 38 -8.42 5.53 16.76
N SER A 39 -8.34 6.83 16.83
CA SER A 39 -8.54 7.61 18.07
C SER A 39 -9.95 7.45 18.65
N ALA A 40 -10.93 7.20 17.79
CA ALA A 40 -12.32 6.91 18.16
C ALA A 40 -12.75 5.60 17.50
N PRO A 41 -12.34 4.43 18.04
CA PRO A 41 -12.72 3.15 17.48
C PRO A 41 -14.22 2.91 17.69
N PRO A 42 -14.87 2.08 16.84
CA PRO A 42 -16.25 1.68 17.04
C PRO A 42 -16.49 1.03 18.40
N PRO A 43 -17.70 1.14 18.96
CA PRO A 43 -18.06 0.43 20.19
C PRO A 43 -17.81 -1.08 20.07
N GLY A 44 -17.22 -1.69 21.09
CA GLY A 44 -16.89 -3.12 21.12
C GLY A 44 -15.49 -3.45 20.57
N THR A 45 -14.70 -2.46 20.17
CA THR A 45 -13.28 -2.64 19.86
C THR A 45 -12.46 -2.64 21.18
N GLU A 46 -12.39 -3.79 21.83
CA GLU A 46 -11.74 -3.90 23.16
C GLU A 46 -10.21 -3.92 23.09
N THR A 47 -9.66 -4.46 22.00
CA THR A 47 -8.22 -4.61 21.81
C THR A 47 -7.69 -3.56 20.83
N PRO A 48 -6.61 -2.85 21.18
CA PRO A 48 -6.02 -1.90 20.25
C PRO A 48 -5.51 -2.57 18.98
N VAL A 49 -6.00 -2.14 17.80
CA VAL A 49 -5.48 -2.57 16.52
C VAL A 49 -4.08 -2.00 16.31
N ARG A 50 -3.12 -2.84 15.98
CA ARG A 50 -1.74 -2.44 15.69
C ARG A 50 -1.09 -3.40 14.73
N GLY A 51 -0.15 -2.91 13.95
CA GLY A 51 0.57 -3.76 13.02
C GLY A 51 1.51 -2.99 12.13
N GLU A 52 2.05 -3.71 11.17
CA GLU A 52 2.92 -3.11 10.15
C GLU A 52 2.61 -3.67 8.78
N VAL A 53 2.87 -2.84 7.77
CA VAL A 53 2.88 -3.22 6.36
C VAL A 53 4.24 -2.87 5.79
N MET A 54 4.99 -3.87 5.39
CA MET A 54 6.25 -3.69 4.68
C MET A 54 5.99 -3.80 3.17
N MET A 55 6.46 -2.82 2.42
CA MET A 55 6.26 -2.75 0.97
C MET A 55 7.60 -2.82 0.25
N THR A 56 7.63 -3.57 -0.84
CA THR A 56 8.78 -3.62 -1.75
C THR A 56 8.31 -3.50 -3.18
N GLN A 57 9.07 -2.77 -4.00
CA GLN A 57 8.81 -2.59 -5.43
C GLN A 57 10.13 -2.55 -6.21
N PRO A 58 10.19 -3.13 -7.42
CA PRO A 58 11.32 -2.92 -8.32
C PRO A 58 11.62 -1.43 -8.57
N PRO A 59 12.88 -1.07 -8.86
CA PRO A 59 13.27 0.33 -9.06
C PRO A 59 12.41 0.99 -10.14
N LEU A 60 12.24 2.30 -10.01
CA LEU A 60 11.49 3.13 -10.98
C LEU A 60 10.04 2.68 -11.24
N GLY A 61 9.46 1.89 -10.33
CA GLY A 61 8.10 1.40 -10.50
C GLY A 61 7.92 0.35 -11.62
N MET A 62 9.00 -0.33 -12.03
CA MET A 62 9.00 -1.30 -13.15
C MET A 62 8.38 -2.65 -12.78
N GLY A 63 7.41 -2.69 -11.89
CA GLY A 63 6.74 -3.92 -11.50
C GLY A 63 5.74 -3.71 -10.39
N PRO A 64 5.01 -4.77 -10.01
CA PRO A 64 4.03 -4.69 -8.94
C PRO A 64 4.70 -4.40 -7.59
N THR A 65 3.94 -3.81 -6.69
CA THR A 65 4.33 -3.67 -5.29
C THR A 65 3.89 -4.90 -4.51
N THR A 66 4.83 -5.51 -3.78
CA THR A 66 4.56 -6.57 -2.80
C THR A 66 4.40 -5.94 -1.43
N MET A 67 3.34 -6.32 -0.72
CA MET A 67 3.00 -5.83 0.61
C MET A 67 2.91 -7.00 1.57
N HIS A 68 3.79 -7.05 2.56
CA HIS A 68 3.73 -8.00 3.68
C HIS A 68 2.99 -7.32 4.83
N ILE A 69 1.88 -7.92 5.24
CA ILE A 69 0.93 -7.35 6.20
C ILE A 69 0.94 -8.20 7.46
N HIS A 70 1.19 -7.55 8.61
CA HIS A 70 1.02 -8.15 9.92
C HIS A 70 0.23 -7.20 10.80
N ILE A 71 -1.03 -7.52 11.11
CA ILE A 71 -1.94 -6.70 11.91
C ILE A 71 -2.55 -7.58 13.00
N LYS A 72 -2.67 -7.07 14.21
CA LYS A 72 -3.26 -7.76 15.36
C LYS A 72 -4.23 -6.86 16.12
N GLY A 73 -5.06 -7.46 16.97
CA GLY A 73 -6.08 -6.78 17.76
C GLY A 73 -7.43 -6.69 17.04
N LEU A 74 -7.62 -7.50 15.99
CA LEU A 74 -8.89 -7.64 15.29
C LEU A 74 -9.77 -8.71 15.98
N PRO A 75 -11.10 -8.70 15.79
CA PRO A 75 -11.94 -9.80 16.23
C PRO A 75 -11.51 -11.12 15.56
N PRO A 76 -11.47 -12.24 16.30
CA PRO A 76 -11.08 -13.54 15.74
C PRO A 76 -11.98 -14.02 14.60
N ASN A 77 -11.39 -14.64 13.58
CA ASN A 77 -12.08 -15.24 12.43
C ASN A 77 -12.96 -14.24 11.65
N THR A 78 -12.51 -12.97 11.52
CA THR A 78 -13.24 -11.92 10.81
C THR A 78 -12.53 -11.51 9.54
N VAL A 79 -13.28 -10.87 8.65
CA VAL A 79 -12.81 -10.35 7.36
C VAL A 79 -12.99 -8.84 7.34
N HIS A 80 -11.98 -8.13 6.90
CA HIS A 80 -11.92 -6.68 6.97
C HIS A 80 -11.49 -6.08 5.64
N GLY A 81 -12.20 -5.03 5.18
CA GLY A 81 -11.75 -4.19 4.09
C GLY A 81 -10.39 -3.55 4.42
N PHE A 82 -9.48 -3.54 3.44
CA PHE A 82 -8.16 -2.98 3.58
C PHE A 82 -7.84 -2.08 2.39
N HIS A 83 -7.65 -0.79 2.65
CA HIS A 83 -7.54 0.20 1.57
C HIS A 83 -6.41 1.19 1.81
N ILE A 84 -5.98 1.86 0.72
CA ILE A 84 -5.14 3.05 0.80
C ILE A 84 -6.03 4.27 0.62
N HIS A 85 -5.97 5.19 1.61
CA HIS A 85 -6.70 6.46 1.62
C HIS A 85 -5.80 7.61 1.16
N GLU A 86 -6.43 8.70 0.70
CA GLU A 86 -5.75 9.76 -0.07
C GLU A 86 -4.88 10.71 0.74
N TYR A 87 -5.21 10.99 2.01
CA TYR A 87 -4.48 11.99 2.81
C TYR A 87 -3.63 11.34 3.91
N GLY A 88 -2.41 11.84 4.07
CA GLY A 88 -1.46 11.41 5.10
C GLY A 88 -1.78 11.93 6.51
N ASP A 89 -2.94 12.57 6.70
CA ASP A 89 -3.35 13.12 7.98
C ASP A 89 -4.00 12.04 8.85
N THR A 90 -3.29 11.63 9.88
CA THR A 90 -3.78 10.74 10.95
C THR A 90 -3.85 11.46 12.29
N PHE A 91 -3.68 12.79 12.28
CA PHE A 91 -3.54 13.61 13.47
C PHE A 91 -4.80 14.44 13.78
N SER A 92 -5.41 15.10 12.76
CA SER A 92 -6.52 16.05 12.96
C SER A 92 -7.77 15.39 13.54
N ASP A 93 -8.16 14.22 13.03
CA ASP A 93 -9.29 13.42 13.52
C ASP A 93 -9.01 11.91 13.32
N GLY A 94 -7.83 11.48 13.77
CA GLY A 94 -7.42 10.09 13.64
C GLY A 94 -7.52 9.58 12.21
N CYS A 95 -8.09 8.38 12.05
CA CYS A 95 -8.26 7.78 10.73
C CYS A 95 -9.34 8.48 9.87
N GLN A 96 -10.21 9.32 10.42
CA GLN A 96 -11.25 10.02 9.66
C GLN A 96 -10.64 11.09 8.74
N SER A 97 -9.55 11.75 9.17
CA SER A 97 -8.86 12.78 8.37
C SER A 97 -8.16 12.25 7.13
N THR A 98 -8.06 10.91 6.95
CA THR A 98 -7.35 10.31 5.82
C THR A 98 -8.09 10.41 4.49
N GLY A 99 -9.30 10.97 4.49
CA GLY A 99 -10.12 11.19 3.29
C GLY A 99 -10.76 9.91 2.75
N SER A 100 -11.00 9.88 1.44
CA SER A 100 -11.57 8.75 0.71
C SER A 100 -10.48 7.75 0.28
N HIS A 101 -10.88 6.65 -0.36
CA HIS A 101 -9.93 5.76 -1.04
C HIS A 101 -9.08 6.54 -2.04
N TYR A 102 -7.80 6.21 -2.14
CA TYR A 102 -6.92 6.85 -3.12
C TYR A 102 -7.37 6.57 -4.54
N ASN A 103 -7.92 7.59 -5.20
CA ASN A 103 -8.61 7.47 -6.49
C ASN A 103 -8.20 8.59 -7.46
N PRO A 104 -6.95 8.61 -7.94
CA PRO A 104 -6.44 9.69 -8.79
C PRO A 104 -7.09 9.74 -10.19
N LEU A 105 -7.78 8.68 -10.61
CA LEU A 105 -8.44 8.59 -11.92
C LEU A 105 -9.98 8.68 -11.84
N HIS A 106 -10.54 9.00 -10.66
CA HIS A 106 -11.97 9.19 -10.45
C HIS A 106 -12.83 8.01 -10.93
N MET A 107 -12.37 6.79 -10.67
CA MET A 107 -13.10 5.55 -10.97
C MET A 107 -14.08 5.21 -9.83
N THR A 108 -14.96 4.25 -10.06
CA THR A 108 -15.75 3.64 -8.98
C THR A 108 -14.93 2.60 -8.24
N HIS A 109 -15.36 2.28 -7.01
CA HIS A 109 -14.82 1.20 -6.21
C HIS A 109 -15.00 -0.17 -6.88
N GLY A 110 -14.08 -1.07 -6.66
CA GLY A 110 -14.10 -2.43 -7.21
C GLY A 110 -13.07 -3.37 -6.57
N ALA A 111 -13.11 -4.63 -7.00
CA ALA A 111 -12.17 -5.64 -6.53
C ALA A 111 -10.72 -5.39 -7.01
N PRO A 112 -9.70 -5.90 -6.29
CA PRO A 112 -8.29 -5.71 -6.66
C PRO A 112 -7.93 -6.16 -8.09
N GLN A 113 -8.62 -7.15 -8.64
CA GLN A 113 -8.44 -7.67 -9.99
C GLN A 113 -9.22 -6.91 -11.07
N ASP A 114 -10.13 -6.01 -10.69
CA ASP A 114 -10.97 -5.29 -11.63
C ASP A 114 -10.18 -4.21 -12.38
N LYS A 115 -10.55 -3.98 -13.64
CA LYS A 115 -10.03 -2.88 -14.44
C LYS A 115 -10.54 -1.53 -13.95
N ILE A 116 -11.77 -1.49 -13.43
CA ILE A 116 -12.42 -0.31 -12.85
C ILE A 116 -12.39 -0.47 -11.35
N ARG A 117 -11.49 0.21 -10.68
CA ARG A 117 -11.36 0.31 -9.24
C ARG A 117 -10.50 1.51 -8.87
N HIS A 118 -10.51 1.93 -7.62
CA HIS A 118 -9.55 2.89 -7.11
C HIS A 118 -8.14 2.29 -7.06
N PHE A 119 -7.13 3.15 -7.03
CA PHE A 119 -5.76 2.71 -6.79
C PHE A 119 -5.59 2.14 -5.36
N GLY A 120 -6.40 2.64 -4.44
CA GLY A 120 -6.38 2.20 -3.05
C GLY A 120 -7.21 0.97 -2.72
N ASP A 121 -7.94 0.36 -3.66
CA ASP A 121 -8.80 -0.78 -3.40
C ASP A 121 -7.99 -2.08 -3.37
N LEU A 122 -7.67 -2.55 -2.18
CA LEU A 122 -6.88 -3.77 -1.95
C LEU A 122 -7.76 -4.97 -1.54
N GLY A 123 -9.08 -4.77 -1.48
CA GLY A 123 -10.05 -5.79 -1.09
C GLY A 123 -9.99 -6.10 0.40
N ASN A 124 -9.94 -7.37 0.75
CA ASN A 124 -10.10 -7.86 2.10
C ASN A 124 -8.87 -8.57 2.64
N VAL A 125 -8.65 -8.45 3.95
CA VAL A 125 -7.73 -9.28 4.73
C VAL A 125 -8.49 -10.09 5.77
N VAL A 126 -7.96 -11.26 6.14
CA VAL A 126 -8.61 -12.22 7.03
C VAL A 126 -7.84 -12.31 8.34
N ALA A 127 -8.50 -12.05 9.44
CA ALA A 127 -7.98 -12.28 10.78
C ALA A 127 -8.20 -13.76 11.16
N ASP A 128 -7.17 -14.36 11.68
CA ASP A 128 -7.19 -15.76 12.16
C ASP A 128 -7.94 -15.90 13.52
N LYS A 129 -7.87 -17.08 14.10
CA LYS A 129 -8.50 -17.39 15.41
C LYS A 129 -7.90 -16.62 16.59
N GLU A 130 -6.73 -16.02 16.44
CA GLU A 130 -6.07 -15.12 17.40
C GLU A 130 -6.32 -13.63 17.09
N GLY A 131 -7.10 -13.30 16.06
CA GLY A 131 -7.35 -11.92 15.64
C GLY A 131 -6.14 -11.29 14.95
N VAL A 132 -5.32 -12.10 14.29
CA VAL A 132 -4.10 -11.67 13.60
C VAL A 132 -4.26 -11.85 12.09
N VAL A 133 -3.90 -10.82 11.34
CA VAL A 133 -3.72 -10.88 9.88
C VAL A 133 -2.24 -11.11 9.60
N ASN A 134 -1.93 -12.19 8.86
CA ASN A 134 -0.65 -12.43 8.21
C ASN A 134 -0.92 -12.66 6.72
N ALA A 135 -0.64 -11.68 5.88
CA ALA A 135 -0.97 -11.74 4.46
C ALA A 135 0.14 -11.15 3.60
N VAL A 136 0.21 -11.62 2.36
CA VAL A 136 1.03 -11.01 1.31
C VAL A 136 0.11 -10.63 0.17
N LEU A 137 0.08 -9.34 -0.16
CA LEU A 137 -0.62 -8.81 -1.32
C LEU A 137 0.39 -8.37 -2.38
N VAL A 138 0.06 -8.59 -3.64
CA VAL A 138 0.83 -8.11 -4.78
C VAL A 138 -0.11 -7.32 -5.67
N ASP A 139 0.17 -6.04 -5.85
CA ASP A 139 -0.70 -5.16 -6.62
C ASP A 139 0.08 -4.37 -7.68
N PRO A 140 -0.38 -4.40 -8.95
CA PRO A 140 0.30 -3.72 -10.05
C PRO A 140 -0.02 -2.21 -10.14
N ARG A 141 -1.04 -1.70 -9.44
CA ARG A 141 -1.40 -0.28 -9.45
C ARG A 141 -0.79 0.49 -8.29
N VAL A 142 -0.56 -0.19 -7.17
CA VAL A 142 0.15 0.43 -6.04
C VAL A 142 1.59 0.68 -6.44
N SER A 143 2.05 1.92 -6.32
CA SER A 143 3.42 2.29 -6.66
C SER A 143 4.06 3.14 -5.56
N LEU A 144 5.33 2.87 -5.29
CA LEU A 144 6.18 3.69 -4.42
C LEU A 144 6.88 4.81 -5.18
N PHE A 145 6.70 4.86 -6.51
CA PHE A 145 7.39 5.80 -7.39
C PHE A 145 6.43 6.47 -8.39
N GLY A 146 6.78 7.69 -8.82
CA GLY A 146 6.07 8.42 -9.86
C GLY A 146 4.82 9.17 -9.38
N PRO A 147 4.03 9.71 -10.33
CA PRO A 147 2.93 10.65 -10.03
C PRO A 147 1.78 10.00 -9.25
N PHE A 148 1.64 8.69 -9.30
CA PHE A 148 0.62 7.93 -8.58
C PHE A 148 1.18 7.23 -7.33
N SER A 149 2.33 7.67 -6.84
CA SER A 149 2.94 7.10 -5.64
C SER A 149 2.00 7.16 -4.45
N VAL A 150 1.98 6.06 -3.68
CA VAL A 150 1.23 5.95 -2.42
C VAL A 150 2.04 6.40 -1.19
N VAL A 151 3.29 6.79 -1.37
CA VAL A 151 4.11 7.34 -0.28
C VAL A 151 3.50 8.63 0.25
N GLY A 152 3.35 8.73 1.58
CA GLY A 152 2.66 9.83 2.24
C GLY A 152 1.14 9.65 2.34
N ARG A 153 0.57 8.60 1.75
CA ARG A 153 -0.84 8.20 1.91
C ARG A 153 -0.98 7.25 3.09
N VAL A 154 -2.17 6.73 3.33
CA VAL A 154 -2.50 5.99 4.56
C VAL A 154 -3.13 4.65 4.24
N PHE A 155 -2.63 3.57 4.83
CA PHE A 155 -3.40 2.33 4.93
C PHE A 155 -4.47 2.46 6.01
N VAL A 156 -5.66 1.98 5.70
CA VAL A 156 -6.79 1.89 6.64
C VAL A 156 -7.30 0.45 6.67
N ILE A 157 -7.46 -0.10 7.87
CA ILE A 157 -8.18 -1.34 8.13
C ILE A 157 -9.61 -1.01 8.60
N HIS A 158 -10.60 -1.63 7.97
CA HIS A 158 -12.01 -1.33 8.21
C HIS A 158 -12.70 -2.35 9.13
N GLU A 159 -13.86 -1.98 9.63
CA GLU A 159 -14.68 -2.79 10.55
C GLU A 159 -15.29 -4.01 9.87
N LYS A 160 -15.75 -3.84 8.64
CA LYS A 160 -16.53 -4.84 7.91
C LYS A 160 -15.80 -5.35 6.68
N ILE A 161 -16.35 -6.41 6.11
CA ILE A 161 -15.96 -6.90 4.81
C ILE A 161 -16.23 -5.84 3.74
N ASP A 162 -15.28 -5.66 2.85
CA ASP A 162 -15.45 -4.96 1.57
C ASP A 162 -16.27 -5.85 0.63
N ASP A 163 -17.40 -5.36 0.12
CA ASP A 163 -18.26 -6.07 -0.83
C ASP A 163 -17.77 -6.00 -2.28
N LEU A 164 -16.60 -5.37 -2.50
CA LEU A 164 -15.90 -5.29 -3.78
C LEU A 164 -16.70 -4.58 -4.90
N GLY A 165 -17.57 -3.64 -4.52
CA GLY A 165 -18.44 -2.93 -5.46
C GLY A 165 -19.65 -3.75 -5.93
N GLN A 166 -19.95 -4.86 -5.27
CA GLN A 166 -21.01 -5.79 -5.66
C GLN A 166 -22.33 -5.58 -4.90
N GLY A 167 -22.41 -4.58 -4.06
CA GLY A 167 -23.65 -4.23 -3.35
C GLY A 167 -24.78 -3.86 -4.29
N THR A 168 -26.01 -4.25 -3.95
CA THR A 168 -27.22 -4.01 -4.74
C THR A 168 -28.28 -3.28 -3.94
N GLY A 169 -29.28 -2.74 -4.64
CA GLY A 169 -30.38 -2.02 -4.01
C GLY A 169 -29.91 -0.82 -3.18
N PRO A 170 -30.36 -0.68 -1.93
CA PRO A 170 -29.99 0.45 -1.08
C PRO A 170 -28.47 0.55 -0.77
N LEU A 171 -27.74 -0.55 -0.87
CA LEU A 171 -26.28 -0.61 -0.61
C LEU A 171 -25.43 -0.25 -1.83
N GLN A 172 -26.00 -0.19 -3.03
CA GLN A 172 -25.26 -0.04 -4.27
C GLN A 172 -24.42 1.25 -4.35
N VAL A 173 -24.99 2.37 -3.93
CA VAL A 173 -24.32 3.67 -4.03
C VAL A 173 -23.07 3.70 -3.16
N GLU A 174 -23.18 3.22 -1.93
CA GLU A 174 -22.04 3.18 -1.02
C GLU A 174 -21.04 2.06 -1.41
N SER A 175 -21.53 0.94 -1.93
CA SER A 175 -20.69 -0.14 -2.47
C SER A 175 -19.75 0.36 -3.57
N LEU A 176 -20.27 1.11 -4.55
CA LEU A 176 -19.48 1.68 -5.64
C LEU A 176 -18.55 2.83 -5.20
N LYS A 177 -18.64 3.22 -3.95
CA LYS A 177 -17.80 4.28 -3.35
C LYS A 177 -16.79 3.78 -2.34
N THR A 178 -17.18 2.83 -1.49
CA THR A 178 -16.38 2.39 -0.32
C THR A 178 -16.38 0.87 -0.09
N GLY A 179 -17.13 0.10 -0.89
CA GLY A 179 -17.31 -1.34 -0.66
C GLY A 179 -18.12 -1.66 0.60
N ASN A 180 -18.89 -0.72 1.16
CA ASN A 180 -19.64 -0.89 2.41
C ASN A 180 -18.78 -1.37 3.60
N ALA A 181 -17.47 -1.12 3.58
CA ALA A 181 -16.51 -1.65 4.55
C ALA A 181 -16.65 -1.09 5.98
N GLY A 182 -17.51 -0.09 6.19
CA GLY A 182 -17.85 0.42 7.52
C GLY A 182 -16.79 1.32 8.13
N ALA A 183 -16.74 1.33 9.47
CA ALA A 183 -15.87 2.22 10.24
C ALA A 183 -14.38 1.87 10.06
N ARG A 184 -13.52 2.81 10.48
CA ARG A 184 -12.05 2.68 10.41
C ARG A 184 -11.53 2.23 11.77
N LEU A 185 -10.97 1.02 11.82
CA LEU A 185 -10.44 0.43 13.07
C LEU A 185 -9.04 0.94 13.38
N GLY A 186 -8.23 1.11 12.36
CA GLY A 186 -6.86 1.58 12.51
C GLY A 186 -6.28 2.06 11.18
N CYS A 187 -5.21 2.83 11.27
CA CYS A 187 -4.56 3.40 10.10
C CYS A 187 -3.09 3.74 10.37
N GLY A 188 -2.35 3.99 9.30
CA GLY A 188 -0.96 4.41 9.37
C GLY A 188 -0.44 4.99 8.07
N VAL A 189 0.49 5.94 8.18
CA VAL A 189 1.09 6.62 7.02
C VAL A 189 2.17 5.74 6.39
N ILE A 190 2.15 5.64 5.06
CA ILE A 190 3.15 4.95 4.24
C ILE A 190 4.39 5.85 4.13
N ARG A 191 5.54 5.37 4.60
CA ARG A 191 6.81 6.09 4.63
C ARG A 191 7.89 5.30 3.90
N LEU A 192 8.72 5.99 3.13
CA LEU A 192 9.92 5.35 2.57
C LEU A 192 10.80 4.82 3.70
N ALA A 193 11.31 3.63 3.51
CA ALA A 193 12.30 3.01 4.37
C ALA A 193 13.67 2.96 3.66
N PRO A 194 14.79 2.82 4.41
CA PRO A 194 16.10 2.63 3.80
C PRO A 194 16.09 1.44 2.84
N VAL A 195 16.73 1.62 1.71
CA VAL A 195 16.89 0.54 0.71
C VAL A 195 17.64 -0.63 1.35
N LYS A 196 17.00 -1.79 1.42
CA LYS A 196 17.72 -3.03 1.74
C LYS A 196 18.47 -3.46 0.49
N ILE A 197 19.75 -3.19 0.42
CA ILE A 197 20.65 -3.86 -0.53
C ILE A 197 20.69 -5.30 -0.06
N GLY A 198 20.21 -6.25 -0.90
CA GLY A 198 20.09 -7.65 -0.51
C GLY A 198 21.39 -8.17 0.11
N GLN A 199 21.34 -8.43 1.40
CA GLN A 199 22.29 -9.34 2.02
C GLN A 199 22.02 -10.70 1.37
N GLN A 200 23.02 -11.26 0.69
CA GLN A 200 23.02 -12.67 0.35
C GLN A 200 22.83 -13.42 1.67
N ASP A 201 21.83 -14.27 1.71
CA ASP A 201 21.68 -15.24 2.81
C ASP A 201 23.00 -16.05 2.83
N PRO A 202 23.80 -15.99 3.90
CA PRO A 202 25.10 -16.66 3.92
C PRO A 202 24.97 -18.20 3.87
N ASP A 203 23.76 -18.74 3.93
CA ASP A 203 23.50 -20.18 4.04
C ASP A 203 23.02 -20.84 2.75
N VAL A 204 23.05 -20.17 1.59
CA VAL A 204 22.87 -20.83 0.29
C VAL A 204 24.22 -21.24 -0.26
N GLU A 205 24.78 -22.32 0.28
CA GLU A 205 25.83 -23.07 -0.37
C GLU A 205 25.29 -23.68 -1.67
N THR A 206 25.90 -23.27 -2.78
CA THR A 206 25.68 -23.91 -4.08
C THR A 206 26.25 -25.34 -4.03
N SER A 207 25.35 -26.30 -3.91
CA SER A 207 25.65 -27.71 -4.18
C SER A 207 25.44 -28.02 -5.66
#